data_6775efc1cb7c38a467c27bf6ea1d2ae4
#
_entry.id   6775efc1cb7c38a467c27bf6ea1d2ae4
#
_cell.length_a   1.000
_cell.length_b   1.000
_cell.length_c   1.000
_cell.angle_alpha   90.00
_cell.angle_beta   90.00
_cell.angle_gamma   90.00
#
_symmetry.space_group_name_H-M   'P 1'
#
loop_
_entity.id
_entity.type
_entity.pdbx_description
1 polymer ?
#
loop_
_entity_poly.entity_id
_entity_poly.type
_entity_poly.pdbx_seq_one_letter_code
_entity_poly.pdbx_strand_id
1 'polypeptide(L)'
;MRLSIFILLFLVSGCGSKKNKIEFPQPNINSEIKKTLTDSNIKIKDLNYIDFTNLFLSGNSNLEYNNDNYGFDLNFRFKKNEKILISGSLFLPIFKALIDQNKISGYQKFDRTFFDVNYEDLYNKLGIDLGFNEIENLLLGNPILDLSNKENFKIYQNEKNMLIYSIEKENVIYNMTFDPQSNKLLSQEITQSKLNRYLKIYYNSFQKLNSFDLPRLLGIIINDGKNLIKLTISNQSREINNELSFPFKIPNNYKKIKL
;
A
#
# COMPACT_ATOMS: atom_id res chain seq x y z
N MET A 1 -17.05 10.45 8.52
CA MET A 1 -16.80 9.41 9.48
C MET A 1 -16.76 8.00 8.88
N ARG A 2 -16.53 7.85 7.59
CA ARG A 2 -16.48 6.56 6.86
C ARG A 2 -15.36 6.56 5.82
N LEU A 3 -14.21 7.14 6.15
CA LEU A 3 -13.21 7.51 5.13
C LEU A 3 -12.28 6.39 4.70
N SER A 4 -11.74 5.62 5.65
CA SER A 4 -10.79 4.53 5.33
C SER A 4 -11.44 3.44 4.51
N ILE A 5 -12.74 3.26 4.70
CA ILE A 5 -13.58 2.34 3.96
C ILE A 5 -13.85 2.86 2.55
N PHE A 6 -13.99 4.18 2.36
CA PHE A 6 -14.48 4.73 1.10
C PHE A 6 -13.46 4.61 -0.05
N ILE A 7 -12.17 4.72 0.22
CA ILE A 7 -11.15 4.52 -0.83
C ILE A 7 -11.16 3.06 -1.31
N LEU A 8 -11.44 2.10 -0.41
CA LEU A 8 -11.51 0.68 -0.75
C LEU A 8 -12.94 0.18 -1.02
N LEU A 9 -13.96 0.73 -0.36
CA LEU A 9 -15.39 0.42 -0.58
C LEU A 9 -15.92 0.88 -1.93
N PHE A 10 -15.21 1.76 -2.60
CA PHE A 10 -15.45 2.04 -4.01
C PHE A 10 -15.43 0.78 -4.89
N LEU A 11 -14.92 -0.32 -4.34
CA LEU A 11 -14.71 -1.57 -5.04
C LEU A 11 -15.83 -2.61 -4.84
N VAL A 12 -16.78 -2.39 -3.91
CA VAL A 12 -17.55 -3.52 -3.35
C VAL A 12 -19.02 -3.60 -3.77
N SER A 13 -19.53 -2.68 -4.57
CA SER A 13 -20.90 -2.77 -5.10
C SER A 13 -20.95 -3.51 -6.44
N GLY A 14 -20.67 -4.82 -6.41
CA GLY A 14 -20.77 -5.65 -7.60
C GLY A 14 -20.69 -7.14 -7.30
N CYS A 15 -21.48 -7.96 -8.00
CA CYS A 15 -21.44 -9.42 -7.92
C CYS A 15 -20.03 -9.94 -8.20
N GLY A 16 -19.33 -10.38 -7.15
CA GLY A 16 -18.01 -10.96 -7.25
C GLY A 16 -18.03 -12.33 -7.91
N SER A 17 -17.28 -12.51 -8.97
CA SER A 17 -16.93 -13.83 -9.49
C SER A 17 -15.98 -14.49 -8.46
N LYS A 18 -16.27 -15.75 -8.09
CA LYS A 18 -15.36 -16.57 -7.26
C LYS A 18 -14.11 -16.91 -8.07
N LYS A 19 -13.13 -15.99 -8.09
CA LYS A 19 -11.77 -16.32 -8.56
C LYS A 19 -11.03 -17.07 -7.45
N ASN A 20 -10.04 -17.89 -7.83
CA ASN A 20 -9.21 -18.62 -6.88
C ASN A 20 -8.68 -17.68 -5.80
N LYS A 21 -8.90 -18.05 -4.53
CA LYS A 21 -8.48 -17.27 -3.38
C LYS A 21 -6.95 -17.17 -3.37
N ILE A 22 -6.43 -15.98 -3.50
CA ILE A 22 -5.00 -15.71 -3.32
C ILE A 22 -4.78 -15.71 -1.81
N GLU A 23 -3.89 -16.59 -1.32
CA GLU A 23 -3.56 -16.60 0.11
C GLU A 23 -2.96 -15.26 0.53
N PHE A 24 -3.47 -14.74 1.64
CA PHE A 24 -2.97 -13.49 2.21
C PHE A 24 -1.52 -13.68 2.66
N PRO A 25 -0.57 -12.86 2.18
CA PRO A 25 0.81 -12.99 2.58
C PRO A 25 0.97 -12.56 4.04
N GLN A 26 0.81 -13.48 4.97
CA GLN A 26 1.23 -13.25 6.34
C GLN A 26 2.67 -13.77 6.47
N PRO A 27 3.69 -12.92 6.35
CA PRO A 27 4.98 -13.32 6.83
C PRO A 27 4.80 -13.59 8.33
N ASN A 28 5.37 -14.65 8.80
CA ASN A 28 5.31 -15.09 10.20
C ASN A 28 6.10 -14.09 11.09
N ILE A 29 5.68 -12.82 11.09
CA ILE A 29 6.35 -11.68 11.73
C ILE A 29 5.83 -11.46 13.15
N ASN A 30 4.68 -12.05 13.51
CA ASN A 30 4.08 -11.97 14.85
C ASN A 30 4.91 -12.79 15.86
N SER A 31 6.16 -12.44 16.03
CA SER A 31 7.05 -12.96 17.04
C SER A 31 7.34 -11.84 18.04
N GLU A 32 7.40 -12.20 19.32
CA GLU A 32 7.71 -11.26 20.40
C GLU A 32 9.05 -10.54 20.15
N ILE A 33 9.17 -9.32 20.64
CA ILE A 33 10.42 -8.56 20.60
C ILE A 33 11.39 -9.25 21.51
N LYS A 34 12.49 -9.78 20.97
CA LYS A 34 13.49 -10.51 21.73
C LYS A 34 14.49 -9.57 22.41
N LYS A 35 14.86 -8.47 21.74
CA LYS A 35 15.91 -7.57 22.19
C LYS A 35 15.78 -6.18 21.57
N THR A 36 15.97 -5.15 22.40
CA THR A 36 16.25 -3.79 21.91
C THR A 36 17.72 -3.72 21.53
N LEU A 37 18.02 -3.23 20.35
CA LEU A 37 19.38 -3.08 19.87
C LEU A 37 19.81 -1.64 20.12
N THR A 38 20.80 -1.47 21.03
CA THR A 38 21.41 -0.17 21.31
C THR A 38 22.63 0.10 20.44
N ASP A 39 23.06 -0.90 19.64
CA ASP A 39 24.33 -0.84 18.94
C ASP A 39 24.15 -0.54 17.44
N SER A 40 24.87 0.46 16.96
CA SER A 40 24.88 0.98 15.60
C SER A 40 25.45 0.01 14.54
N ASN A 41 25.84 -1.19 14.93
CA ASN A 41 26.54 -2.14 14.06
C ASN A 41 25.62 -3.00 13.18
N ILE A 42 24.32 -3.10 13.52
CA ILE A 42 23.37 -3.78 12.65
C ILE A 42 22.73 -2.76 11.74
N LYS A 43 23.35 -2.57 10.58
CA LYS A 43 22.84 -1.67 9.54
C LYS A 43 22.14 -2.50 8.47
N ILE A 44 20.92 -2.11 8.12
CA ILE A 44 20.41 -2.41 6.79
C ILE A 44 21.38 -1.71 5.83
N LYS A 45 21.99 -2.48 4.94
CA LYS A 45 22.83 -1.94 3.87
C LYS A 45 21.98 -1.00 3.01
N ASP A 46 22.60 -0.20 2.18
CA ASP A 46 21.90 0.75 1.33
C ASP A 46 20.72 0.07 0.62
N LEU A 47 19.53 0.61 0.85
CA LEU A 47 18.32 0.11 0.22
C LEU A 47 18.40 0.41 -1.26
N ASN A 48 18.26 -0.61 -2.08
CA ASN A 48 18.29 -0.47 -3.52
C ASN A 48 16.89 -0.13 -4.03
N TYR A 49 16.57 1.16 -4.08
CA TYR A 49 15.28 1.63 -4.61
C TYR A 49 15.20 1.38 -6.11
N ILE A 50 14.04 0.93 -6.57
CA ILE A 50 13.81 0.75 -8.01
C ILE A 50 13.93 2.09 -8.73
N ASP A 51 14.77 2.12 -9.77
CA ASP A 51 14.91 3.25 -10.66
C ASP A 51 14.16 2.99 -11.98
N PHE A 52 13.22 3.88 -12.31
CA PHE A 52 12.41 3.81 -13.51
C PHE A 52 11.87 5.19 -13.88
N THR A 53 11.54 5.38 -15.14
CA THR A 53 10.74 6.52 -15.59
C THR A 53 9.26 6.16 -15.56
N ASN A 54 8.92 5.02 -16.14
CA ASN A 54 7.58 4.45 -16.13
C ASN A 54 7.63 3.00 -15.67
N LEU A 55 6.61 2.58 -14.90
CA LEU A 55 6.45 1.20 -14.47
C LEU A 55 4.99 0.78 -14.63
N PHE A 56 4.76 -0.33 -15.28
CA PHE A 56 3.47 -0.97 -15.37
C PHE A 56 3.46 -2.28 -14.57
N LEU A 57 2.48 -2.40 -13.70
CA LEU A 57 2.22 -3.64 -12.96
C LEU A 57 0.78 -4.04 -13.22
N SER A 58 0.55 -5.32 -13.52
CA SER A 58 -0.79 -5.88 -13.59
C SER A 58 -0.89 -7.20 -12.86
N GLY A 59 -2.04 -7.49 -12.29
CA GLY A 59 -2.25 -8.73 -11.56
C GLY A 59 -3.67 -8.91 -11.06
N ASN A 60 -3.86 -10.03 -10.38
CA ASN A 60 -5.11 -10.35 -9.73
C ASN A 60 -5.13 -9.81 -8.31
N SER A 61 -6.30 -9.44 -7.84
CA SER A 61 -6.52 -9.01 -6.48
C SER A 61 -7.72 -9.72 -5.85
N ASN A 62 -7.69 -9.78 -4.53
CA ASN A 62 -8.79 -10.26 -3.70
C ASN A 62 -9.02 -9.29 -2.56
N LEU A 63 -10.22 -8.76 -2.45
CA LEU A 63 -10.67 -7.88 -1.39
C LEU A 63 -11.59 -8.64 -0.45
N GLU A 64 -11.22 -8.72 0.84
CA GLU A 64 -12.08 -9.24 1.92
C GLU A 64 -12.66 -8.05 2.70
N TYR A 65 -13.99 -7.96 2.73
CA TYR A 65 -14.72 -6.95 3.47
C TYR A 65 -16.04 -7.52 3.99
N ASN A 66 -16.33 -7.34 5.27
CA ASN A 66 -17.57 -7.84 5.92
C ASN A 66 -17.85 -9.33 5.63
N ASN A 67 -16.83 -10.20 5.66
CA ASN A 67 -16.87 -11.62 5.33
C ASN A 67 -17.15 -11.96 3.86
N ASP A 68 -17.32 -10.95 3.01
CA ASP A 68 -17.41 -11.13 1.56
C ASP A 68 -16.03 -11.06 0.91
N ASN A 69 -15.88 -11.76 -0.23
CA ASN A 69 -14.67 -11.80 -1.01
C ASN A 69 -14.95 -11.35 -2.44
N TYR A 70 -14.16 -10.40 -2.92
CA TYR A 70 -14.30 -9.79 -4.25
C TYR A 70 -13.00 -9.92 -5.02
N GLY A 71 -12.99 -10.78 -6.05
CA GLY A 71 -11.84 -10.93 -6.94
C GLY A 71 -11.95 -10.03 -8.16
N PHE A 72 -10.89 -9.30 -8.50
CA PHE A 72 -10.81 -8.43 -9.68
C PHE A 72 -9.36 -8.24 -10.13
N ASP A 73 -9.20 -7.80 -11.38
CA ASP A 73 -7.89 -7.51 -11.92
C ASP A 73 -7.51 -6.06 -11.60
N LEU A 74 -6.25 -5.84 -11.21
CA LEU A 74 -5.66 -4.53 -10.94
C LEU A 74 -4.55 -4.22 -11.92
N ASN A 75 -4.51 -2.98 -12.39
CA ASN A 75 -3.41 -2.42 -13.15
C ASN A 75 -2.93 -1.15 -12.48
N PHE A 76 -1.62 -1.03 -12.33
CA PHE A 76 -0.93 0.15 -11.85
C PHE A 76 -0.03 0.69 -12.96
N ARG A 77 -0.14 1.98 -13.22
CA ARG A 77 0.77 2.71 -14.08
C ARG A 77 1.44 3.78 -13.25
N PHE A 78 2.73 3.70 -13.10
CA PHE A 78 3.54 4.68 -12.39
C PHE A 78 4.29 5.54 -13.41
N LYS A 79 4.28 6.85 -13.22
CA LYS A 79 5.27 7.78 -13.70
C LYS A 79 6.00 8.28 -12.47
N LYS A 80 7.27 7.89 -12.32
CA LYS A 80 8.05 8.06 -11.10
C LYS A 80 8.00 9.50 -10.59
N ASN A 81 7.73 9.67 -9.30
CA ASN A 81 7.64 10.96 -8.62
C ASN A 81 6.63 11.94 -9.24
N GLU A 82 5.66 11.48 -10.05
CA GLU A 82 4.73 12.35 -10.74
C GLU A 82 3.27 11.91 -10.56
N LYS A 83 2.96 10.67 -10.93
CA LYS A 83 1.58 10.16 -10.82
C LYS A 83 1.50 8.64 -10.87
N ILE A 84 0.42 8.13 -10.28
CA ILE A 84 0.05 6.71 -10.30
C ILE A 84 -1.39 6.62 -10.77
N LEU A 85 -1.64 5.86 -11.86
CA LEU A 85 -2.99 5.50 -12.29
C LEU A 85 -3.28 4.06 -11.91
N ILE A 86 -4.30 3.87 -11.08
CA ILE A 86 -4.80 2.56 -10.67
C ILE A 86 -6.11 2.31 -11.41
N SER A 87 -6.28 1.14 -11.99
CA SER A 87 -7.53 0.73 -12.61
C SER A 87 -7.89 -0.70 -12.26
N GLY A 88 -9.14 -0.90 -11.87
CA GLY A 88 -9.70 -2.21 -11.57
C GLY A 88 -10.69 -2.65 -12.62
N SER A 89 -10.72 -3.96 -12.92
CA SER A 89 -11.63 -4.57 -13.86
C SER A 89 -12.05 -5.98 -13.46
N LEU A 90 -13.26 -6.37 -13.83
CA LEU A 90 -13.72 -7.76 -13.87
C LEU A 90 -13.64 -8.23 -15.31
N PHE A 91 -14.71 -8.15 -16.07
CA PHE A 91 -14.71 -8.24 -17.54
C PHE A 91 -14.68 -6.85 -18.18
N LEU A 92 -15.21 -5.86 -17.44
CA LEU A 92 -15.27 -4.45 -17.80
C LEU A 92 -14.57 -3.62 -16.73
N PRO A 93 -14.08 -2.43 -17.09
CA PRO A 93 -13.52 -1.50 -16.09
C PRO A 93 -14.57 -1.16 -15.04
N ILE A 94 -14.21 -1.30 -13.75
CA ILE A 94 -15.08 -1.03 -12.60
C ILE A 94 -14.74 0.29 -11.91
N PHE A 95 -13.47 0.62 -11.80
CA PHE A 95 -13.02 1.87 -11.20
C PHE A 95 -11.70 2.35 -11.79
N LYS A 96 -11.41 3.64 -11.58
CA LYS A 96 -10.09 4.23 -11.75
C LYS A 96 -9.78 5.19 -10.62
N ALA A 97 -8.51 5.26 -10.24
CA ALA A 97 -7.98 6.27 -9.34
C ALA A 97 -6.69 6.84 -9.91
N LEU A 98 -6.55 8.14 -9.85
CA LEU A 98 -5.33 8.88 -10.17
C LEU A 98 -4.80 9.52 -8.89
N ILE A 99 -3.57 9.22 -8.58
CA ILE A 99 -2.80 9.79 -7.47
C ILE A 99 -1.72 10.65 -8.11
N ASP A 100 -1.67 11.92 -7.79
CA ASP A 100 -0.64 12.85 -8.25
C ASP A 100 -0.04 13.62 -7.08
N GLN A 101 0.86 14.55 -7.33
CA GLN A 101 1.56 15.32 -6.31
C GLN A 101 0.65 16.20 -5.45
N ASN A 102 -0.59 16.48 -5.89
CA ASN A 102 -1.49 17.41 -5.21
C ASN A 102 -2.66 16.70 -4.53
N LYS A 103 -3.11 15.58 -5.10
CA LYS A 103 -4.37 14.96 -4.67
C LYS A 103 -4.52 13.51 -5.10
N ILE A 104 -5.58 12.90 -4.56
CA ILE A 104 -6.09 11.60 -4.97
C ILE A 104 -7.49 11.79 -5.53
N SER A 105 -7.70 11.41 -6.79
CA SER A 105 -8.99 11.44 -7.45
C SER A 105 -9.39 10.03 -7.86
N GLY A 106 -10.65 9.68 -7.72
CA GLY A 106 -11.11 8.36 -8.14
C GLY A 106 -12.59 8.34 -8.48
N TYR A 107 -12.98 7.37 -9.31
CA TYR A 107 -14.38 7.12 -9.63
C TYR A 107 -14.65 5.63 -9.76
N GLN A 108 -15.87 5.23 -9.47
CA GLN A 108 -16.37 3.87 -9.69
C GLN A 108 -17.66 3.90 -10.52
N LYS A 109 -17.84 2.85 -11.34
CA LYS A 109 -18.89 2.81 -12.36
C LYS A 109 -20.23 2.27 -11.86
N PHE A 110 -20.23 1.42 -10.83
CA PHE A 110 -21.48 0.81 -10.37
C PHE A 110 -22.46 1.83 -9.82
N ASP A 111 -22.05 2.60 -8.79
CA ASP A 111 -22.89 3.63 -8.19
C ASP A 111 -22.72 5.00 -8.86
N ARG A 112 -21.91 5.09 -9.91
CA ARG A 112 -21.60 6.34 -10.62
C ARG A 112 -21.18 7.44 -9.65
N THR A 113 -20.20 7.13 -8.80
CA THR A 113 -19.69 8.06 -7.81
C THR A 113 -18.22 8.36 -8.01
N PHE A 114 -17.77 9.51 -7.53
CA PHE A 114 -16.38 9.91 -7.55
C PHE A 114 -15.99 10.64 -6.27
N PHE A 115 -14.68 10.66 -6.00
CA PHE A 115 -14.07 11.48 -4.97
C PHE A 115 -12.88 12.25 -5.55
N ASP A 116 -12.54 13.34 -4.86
CA ASP A 116 -11.40 14.20 -5.19
C ASP A 116 -10.97 14.85 -3.88
N VAL A 117 -9.79 14.48 -3.38
CA VAL A 117 -9.28 14.85 -2.04
C VAL A 117 -7.81 15.24 -2.13
N ASN A 118 -7.43 16.37 -1.56
CA ASN A 118 -6.05 16.78 -1.40
C ASN A 118 -5.41 16.12 -0.17
N TYR A 119 -4.09 16.17 -0.05
CA TYR A 119 -3.37 15.53 1.05
C TYR A 119 -3.60 16.20 2.40
N GLU A 120 -3.86 17.48 2.44
CA GLU A 120 -4.22 18.21 3.67
C GLU A 120 -5.55 17.71 4.24
N ASP A 121 -6.58 17.59 3.39
CA ASP A 121 -7.87 17.01 3.80
C ASP A 121 -7.72 15.56 4.23
N LEU A 122 -6.84 14.80 3.58
CA LEU A 122 -6.54 13.43 3.96
C LEU A 122 -5.87 13.37 5.33
N TYR A 123 -4.86 14.21 5.58
CA TYR A 123 -4.20 14.35 6.87
C TYR A 123 -5.19 14.74 7.98
N ASN A 124 -5.99 15.78 7.77
CA ASN A 124 -6.99 16.25 8.73
C ASN A 124 -7.98 15.16 9.16
N LYS A 125 -8.21 14.19 8.29
CA LYS A 125 -9.13 13.08 8.56
C LYS A 125 -8.48 11.84 9.14
N LEU A 126 -7.30 11.50 8.67
CA LEU A 126 -6.57 10.29 9.07
C LEU A 126 -5.68 10.54 10.27
N GLY A 127 -5.15 11.78 10.42
CA GLY A 127 -4.07 12.08 11.37
C GLY A 127 -2.77 11.33 11.02
N ILE A 128 -2.57 11.02 9.74
CA ILE A 128 -1.40 10.33 9.22
C ILE A 128 -0.91 11.12 8.02
N ASP A 129 0.36 11.50 8.03
CA ASP A 129 1.00 12.18 6.91
C ASP A 129 1.30 11.16 5.81
N LEU A 130 0.43 11.13 4.81
CA LEU A 130 0.52 10.27 3.64
C LEU A 130 0.42 11.14 2.39
N GLY A 131 1.56 11.54 1.85
CA GLY A 131 1.65 12.21 0.57
C GLY A 131 1.82 11.23 -0.60
N PHE A 132 2.08 11.78 -1.77
CA PHE A 132 2.33 10.99 -2.98
C PHE A 132 3.49 10.02 -2.82
N ASN A 133 4.63 10.50 -2.29
CA ASN A 133 5.85 9.70 -2.16
C ASN A 133 5.66 8.52 -1.19
N GLU A 134 4.95 8.73 -0.09
CA GLU A 134 4.63 7.68 0.88
C GLU A 134 3.76 6.61 0.24
N ILE A 135 2.78 6.98 -0.56
CA ILE A 135 1.90 6.03 -1.28
C ILE A 135 2.69 5.28 -2.36
N GLU A 136 3.53 5.97 -3.14
CA GLU A 136 4.39 5.33 -4.15
C GLU A 136 5.32 4.32 -3.48
N ASN A 137 5.99 4.69 -2.39
CA ASN A 137 6.87 3.82 -1.63
C ASN A 137 6.14 2.59 -1.08
N LEU A 138 4.96 2.78 -0.49
CA LEU A 138 4.15 1.67 0.03
C LEU A 138 3.79 0.66 -1.07
N LEU A 139 3.42 1.12 -2.26
CA LEU A 139 3.03 0.24 -3.36
C LEU A 139 4.23 -0.49 -3.99
N LEU A 140 5.41 0.08 -3.92
CA LEU A 140 6.64 -0.48 -4.50
C LEU A 140 7.43 -1.35 -3.51
N GLY A 141 7.06 -1.38 -2.23
CA GLY A 141 7.80 -2.09 -1.18
C GLY A 141 9.04 -1.33 -0.71
N ASN A 142 9.04 -0.03 -0.85
CA ASN A 142 10.04 0.87 -0.28
C ASN A 142 9.61 1.34 1.12
N PRO A 143 10.55 1.73 2.00
CA PRO A 143 10.22 2.33 3.28
C PRO A 143 9.37 3.60 3.13
N ILE A 144 8.32 3.72 3.93
CA ILE A 144 7.47 4.92 3.97
C ILE A 144 8.21 6.13 4.56
N LEU A 145 9.16 5.89 5.46
CA LEU A 145 9.95 6.92 6.09
C LEU A 145 11.39 6.85 5.62
N ASP A 146 12.03 8.02 5.55
CA ASP A 146 13.46 8.10 5.28
C ASP A 146 14.25 7.50 6.45
N LEU A 147 15.06 6.49 6.15
CA LEU A 147 15.92 5.80 7.11
C LEU A 147 17.35 6.38 7.17
N SER A 148 17.64 7.46 6.47
CA SER A 148 18.97 8.08 6.48
C SER A 148 19.35 8.59 7.87
N ASN A 149 18.39 9.12 8.61
CA ASN A 149 18.57 9.60 9.98
C ASN A 149 18.16 8.52 11.01
N LYS A 150 19.03 7.52 11.19
CA LYS A 150 18.78 6.33 12.01
C LYS A 150 18.64 6.63 13.51
N GLU A 151 19.16 7.73 14.00
CA GLU A 151 19.12 8.12 15.42
C GLU A 151 17.69 8.34 15.92
N ASN A 152 16.76 8.61 15.00
CA ASN A 152 15.35 8.81 15.34
C ASN A 152 14.59 7.49 15.54
N PHE A 153 15.16 6.35 15.17
CA PHE A 153 14.49 5.06 15.24
C PHE A 153 14.96 4.23 16.42
N LYS A 154 14.02 3.62 17.12
CA LYS A 154 14.30 2.48 18.01
C LYS A 154 14.38 1.22 17.15
N ILE A 155 15.45 0.46 17.30
CA ILE A 155 15.67 -0.76 16.54
C ILE A 155 15.49 -1.96 17.45
N TYR A 156 14.64 -2.88 17.05
CA TYR A 156 14.38 -4.11 17.77
C TYR A 156 14.75 -5.31 16.90
N GLN A 157 15.10 -6.42 17.54
CA GLN A 157 15.22 -7.72 16.90
C GLN A 157 14.15 -8.65 17.46
N ASN A 158 13.41 -9.31 16.59
CA ASN A 158 12.43 -10.29 17.00
C ASN A 158 13.05 -11.70 17.10
N GLU A 159 12.28 -12.69 17.56
CA GLU A 159 12.73 -14.08 17.72
C GLU A 159 13.20 -14.73 16.42
N LYS A 160 12.76 -14.23 15.26
CA LYS A 160 13.17 -14.70 13.94
C LYS A 160 14.36 -13.94 13.37
N ASN A 161 15.03 -13.16 14.22
CA ASN A 161 16.15 -12.30 13.85
C ASN A 161 15.82 -11.19 12.85
N MET A 162 14.54 -10.89 12.61
CA MET A 162 14.14 -9.75 11.78
C MET A 162 14.40 -8.43 12.50
N LEU A 163 14.78 -7.40 11.77
CA LEU A 163 15.02 -6.06 12.29
C LEU A 163 13.76 -5.21 12.17
N ILE A 164 13.32 -4.63 13.26
CA ILE A 164 12.15 -3.73 13.32
C ILE A 164 12.65 -2.33 13.63
N TYR A 165 12.49 -1.43 12.67
CA TYR A 165 12.71 0.01 12.84
C TYR A 165 11.39 0.65 13.27
N SER A 166 11.37 1.25 14.45
CA SER A 166 10.18 1.82 15.05
C SER A 166 10.42 3.29 15.40
N ILE A 167 9.45 4.13 15.07
CA ILE A 167 9.41 5.53 15.48
C ILE A 167 7.97 5.92 15.83
N GLU A 168 7.82 6.77 16.83
CA GLU A 168 6.55 7.39 17.18
C GLU A 168 6.58 8.88 16.86
N LYS A 169 5.61 9.36 16.09
CA LYS A 169 5.39 10.76 15.74
C LYS A 169 3.92 11.09 15.97
N GLU A 170 3.62 12.12 16.74
CA GLU A 170 2.25 12.63 16.94
C GLU A 170 1.21 11.56 17.33
N ASN A 171 1.58 10.63 18.21
CA ASN A 171 0.78 9.47 18.63
C ASN A 171 0.51 8.45 17.49
N VAL A 172 1.27 8.47 16.42
CA VAL A 172 1.29 7.48 15.35
C VAL A 172 2.59 6.69 15.43
N ILE A 173 2.48 5.38 15.52
CA ILE A 173 3.64 4.48 15.57
C ILE A 173 3.85 3.92 14.15
N TYR A 174 5.08 4.05 13.65
CA TYR A 174 5.53 3.48 12.39
C TYR A 174 6.52 2.37 12.68
N ASN A 175 6.23 1.16 12.19
CA ASN A 175 7.12 0.02 12.27
C ASN A 175 7.46 -0.48 10.85
N MET A 176 8.73 -0.72 10.59
CA MET A 176 9.22 -1.28 9.35
C MET A 176 10.08 -2.50 9.66
N THR A 177 9.68 -3.65 9.16
CA THR A 177 10.36 -4.93 9.43
C THR A 177 11.17 -5.38 8.23
N PHE A 178 12.44 -5.63 8.45
CA PHE A 178 13.40 -6.06 7.44
C PHE A 178 13.98 -7.43 7.74
N ASP A 179 14.29 -8.16 6.69
CA ASP A 179 15.17 -9.30 6.74
C ASP A 179 16.64 -8.81 6.63
N PRO A 180 17.45 -8.98 7.67
CA PRO A 180 18.84 -8.50 7.67
C PRO A 180 19.76 -9.25 6.70
N GLN A 181 19.36 -10.46 6.25
CA GLN A 181 20.16 -11.24 5.31
C GLN A 181 19.97 -10.77 3.87
N SER A 182 18.73 -10.52 3.48
CA SER A 182 18.38 -10.09 2.12
C SER A 182 18.22 -8.58 1.97
N ASN A 183 18.23 -7.82 3.06
CA ASN A 183 17.87 -6.38 3.14
C ASN A 183 16.48 -6.04 2.62
N LYS A 184 15.58 -7.03 2.53
CA LYS A 184 14.23 -6.82 2.02
C LYS A 184 13.31 -6.30 3.12
N LEU A 185 12.52 -5.30 2.77
CA LEU A 185 11.42 -4.85 3.59
C LEU A 185 10.29 -5.88 3.51
N LEU A 186 9.95 -6.50 4.64
CA LEU A 186 8.93 -7.55 4.71
C LEU A 186 7.56 -7.02 5.08
N SER A 187 7.51 -5.96 5.91
CA SER A 187 6.26 -5.30 6.27
C SER A 187 6.46 -3.86 6.72
N GLN A 188 5.38 -3.10 6.63
CA GLN A 188 5.25 -1.79 7.23
C GLN A 188 3.92 -1.70 7.97
N GLU A 189 3.93 -1.05 9.12
CA GLU A 189 2.75 -0.85 9.94
C GLU A 189 2.69 0.59 10.42
N ILE A 190 1.53 1.20 10.28
CA ILE A 190 1.20 2.52 10.81
C ILE A 190 0.05 2.31 11.79
N THR A 191 0.26 2.66 13.06
CA THR A 191 -0.71 2.39 14.13
C THR A 191 -1.07 3.65 14.90
N GLN A 192 -2.37 3.89 15.07
CA GLN A 192 -2.95 4.90 15.94
C GLN A 192 -3.66 4.17 17.11
N SER A 193 -2.93 3.78 18.13
CA SER A 193 -3.43 2.91 19.20
C SER A 193 -4.66 3.50 19.91
N LYS A 194 -4.66 4.80 20.18
CA LYS A 194 -5.79 5.49 20.85
C LYS A 194 -7.10 5.44 20.07
N LEU A 195 -7.02 5.29 18.75
CA LEU A 195 -8.18 5.22 17.85
C LEU A 195 -8.49 3.80 17.39
N ASN A 196 -7.72 2.81 17.84
CA ASN A 196 -7.77 1.42 17.36
C ASN A 196 -7.72 1.33 15.83
N ARG A 197 -6.84 2.15 15.22
CA ARG A 197 -6.67 2.20 13.75
C ARG A 197 -5.29 1.73 13.37
N TYR A 198 -5.20 0.99 12.28
CA TYR A 198 -3.91 0.62 11.71
C TYR A 198 -3.99 0.34 10.21
N LEU A 199 -2.87 0.58 9.54
CA LEU A 199 -2.56 0.13 8.20
C LEU A 199 -1.36 -0.81 8.31
N LYS A 200 -1.48 -2.05 7.82
CA LYS A 200 -0.37 -3.01 7.71
C LYS A 200 -0.21 -3.42 6.26
N ILE A 201 1.03 -3.39 5.78
CA ILE A 201 1.37 -3.86 4.44
C ILE A 201 2.44 -4.93 4.56
N TYR A 202 2.22 -6.04 3.90
CA TYR A 202 3.14 -7.17 3.82
C TYR A 202 3.64 -7.34 2.39
N TYR A 203 4.93 -7.59 2.26
CA TYR A 203 5.61 -7.80 0.98
C TYR A 203 6.18 -9.20 0.93
N ASN A 204 5.88 -9.93 -0.14
CA ASN A 204 6.32 -11.31 -0.28
C ASN A 204 6.61 -11.66 -1.75
N SER A 205 7.21 -12.83 -1.95
CA SER A 205 7.49 -13.39 -3.28
C SER A 205 8.24 -12.39 -4.17
N PHE A 206 9.33 -11.82 -3.65
CA PHE A 206 10.14 -10.87 -4.39
C PHE A 206 10.68 -11.49 -5.68
N GLN A 207 10.66 -10.72 -6.74
CA GLN A 207 11.18 -11.10 -8.05
C GLN A 207 11.99 -9.96 -8.63
N LYS A 208 13.10 -10.30 -9.27
CA LYS A 208 13.93 -9.32 -9.95
C LYS A 208 13.22 -8.72 -11.16
N LEU A 209 13.28 -7.39 -11.26
CA LEU A 209 12.96 -6.61 -12.43
C LEU A 209 14.19 -5.77 -12.74
N ASN A 210 14.96 -6.18 -13.77
CA ASN A 210 16.33 -5.72 -13.99
C ASN A 210 17.23 -6.01 -12.78
N SER A 211 17.82 -4.99 -12.16
CA SER A 211 18.68 -5.10 -10.97
C SER A 211 17.90 -5.00 -9.65
N PHE A 212 16.59 -4.75 -9.67
CA PHE A 212 15.78 -4.46 -8.48
C PHE A 212 14.88 -5.63 -8.08
N ASP A 213 14.65 -5.77 -6.79
CA ASP A 213 13.72 -6.74 -6.24
C ASP A 213 12.37 -6.07 -5.98
N LEU A 214 11.35 -6.40 -6.77
CA LEU A 214 9.97 -5.96 -6.55
C LEU A 214 9.15 -7.06 -5.87
N PRO A 215 8.30 -6.70 -4.89
CA PRO A 215 7.36 -7.66 -4.33
C PRO A 215 6.34 -8.08 -5.40
N ARG A 216 6.15 -9.38 -5.55
CA ARG A 216 5.11 -9.94 -6.41
C ARG A 216 3.78 -10.02 -5.69
N LEU A 217 3.82 -10.21 -4.38
CA LEU A 217 2.63 -10.37 -3.56
C LEU A 217 2.61 -9.29 -2.47
N LEU A 218 1.53 -8.49 -2.47
CA LEU A 218 1.23 -7.49 -1.45
C LEU A 218 -0.02 -7.90 -0.70
N GLY A 219 0.04 -7.85 0.63
CA GLY A 219 -1.11 -7.95 1.50
C GLY A 219 -1.31 -6.64 2.23
N ILE A 220 -2.48 -6.04 2.13
CA ILE A 220 -2.81 -4.77 2.78
C ILE A 220 -3.96 -5.03 3.75
N ILE A 221 -3.76 -4.67 5.03
CA ILE A 221 -4.81 -4.71 6.04
C ILE A 221 -5.06 -3.29 6.53
N ILE A 222 -6.31 -2.88 6.49
CA ILE A 222 -6.76 -1.60 7.02
C ILE A 222 -7.79 -1.87 8.11
N ASN A 223 -7.54 -1.36 9.31
CA ASN A 223 -8.55 -1.25 10.36
C ASN A 223 -8.80 0.23 10.62
N ASP A 224 -10.03 0.69 10.41
CA ASP A 224 -10.43 2.08 10.64
C ASP A 224 -11.03 2.33 12.04
N GLY A 225 -10.92 1.34 12.94
CA GLY A 225 -11.52 1.31 14.26
C GLY A 225 -12.92 0.69 14.30
N LYS A 226 -13.52 0.39 13.14
CA LYS A 226 -14.85 -0.23 13.02
C LYS A 226 -14.87 -1.40 12.06
N ASN A 227 -14.15 -1.30 10.97
CA ASN A 227 -14.15 -2.27 9.89
C ASN A 227 -12.73 -2.75 9.61
N LEU A 228 -12.64 -4.03 9.27
CA LEU A 228 -11.42 -4.67 8.85
C LEU A 228 -11.51 -4.95 7.34
N ILE A 229 -10.53 -4.47 6.61
CA ILE A 229 -10.42 -4.63 5.17
C ILE A 229 -9.09 -5.31 4.89
N LYS A 230 -9.11 -6.36 4.06
CA LYS A 230 -7.89 -7.00 3.59
C LYS A 230 -7.89 -7.00 2.06
N LEU A 231 -6.81 -6.53 1.49
CA LEU A 231 -6.58 -6.56 0.05
C LEU A 231 -5.31 -7.35 -0.24
N THR A 232 -5.42 -8.37 -1.04
CA THR A 232 -4.29 -9.13 -1.57
C THR A 232 -4.11 -8.77 -3.04
N ILE A 233 -2.88 -8.48 -3.45
CA ILE A 233 -2.52 -8.16 -4.83
C ILE A 233 -1.39 -9.08 -5.25
N SER A 234 -1.58 -9.82 -6.34
CA SER A 234 -0.56 -10.67 -6.96
C SER A 234 -0.19 -10.12 -8.33
N ASN A 235 0.95 -9.44 -8.42
CA ASN A 235 1.47 -8.87 -9.66
C ASN A 235 2.02 -9.98 -10.57
N GLN A 236 1.45 -10.12 -11.76
CA GLN A 236 1.82 -11.15 -12.73
C GLN A 236 2.66 -10.59 -13.88
N SER A 237 2.27 -9.44 -14.42
CA SER A 237 2.99 -8.75 -15.49
C SER A 237 3.66 -7.48 -14.98
N ARG A 238 4.85 -7.20 -15.52
CA ARG A 238 5.67 -6.04 -15.16
C ARG A 238 6.41 -5.54 -16.37
N GLU A 239 6.31 -4.25 -16.62
CA GLU A 239 7.00 -3.58 -17.72
C GLU A 239 7.63 -2.31 -17.18
N ILE A 240 8.89 -2.07 -17.50
CA ILE A 240 9.67 -0.93 -17.02
C ILE A 240 10.15 -0.09 -18.20
N ASN A 241 10.06 1.23 -18.04
CA ASN A 241 10.53 2.24 -18.98
C ASN A 241 9.89 2.22 -20.38
N ASN A 242 8.78 1.48 -20.53
CA ASN A 242 7.94 1.59 -21.74
C ASN A 242 7.13 2.89 -21.70
N GLU A 243 6.75 3.40 -22.85
CA GLU A 243 5.84 4.54 -22.92
C GLU A 243 4.46 4.16 -22.39
N LEU A 244 3.96 4.92 -21.41
CA LEU A 244 2.66 4.68 -20.76
C LEU A 244 1.74 5.88 -20.92
N SER A 245 0.47 5.60 -21.22
CA SER A 245 -0.60 6.58 -21.16
C SER A 245 -1.33 6.52 -19.81
N PHE A 246 -1.84 7.68 -19.35
CA PHE A 246 -2.53 7.83 -18.06
C PHE A 246 -3.96 8.38 -18.28
N PRO A 247 -4.85 7.64 -18.98
CA PRO A 247 -6.17 8.14 -19.35
C PRO A 247 -7.10 8.16 -18.14
N PHE A 248 -7.26 9.33 -17.55
CA PHE A 248 -8.16 9.58 -16.42
C PHE A 248 -9.05 10.78 -16.70
N LYS A 249 -10.36 10.57 -16.64
CA LYS A 249 -11.38 11.60 -16.71
C LYS A 249 -12.60 11.13 -15.92
N ILE A 250 -13.03 11.92 -14.95
CA ILE A 250 -14.26 11.65 -14.20
C ILE A 250 -15.44 11.91 -15.14
N PRO A 251 -16.38 10.95 -15.30
CA PRO A 251 -17.55 11.16 -16.16
C PRO A 251 -18.51 12.21 -15.60
N ASN A 252 -19.12 12.99 -16.47
CA ASN A 252 -19.95 14.16 -16.07
C ASN A 252 -21.17 13.81 -15.20
N ASN A 253 -21.70 12.59 -15.30
CA ASN A 253 -22.92 12.16 -14.61
C ASN A 253 -22.65 11.44 -13.28
N TYR A 254 -21.46 11.60 -12.71
CA TYR A 254 -21.10 10.94 -11.46
C TYR A 254 -21.33 11.86 -10.27
N LYS A 255 -21.85 11.29 -9.17
CA LYS A 255 -22.11 12.03 -7.94
C LYS A 255 -20.84 12.11 -7.10
N LYS A 256 -20.46 13.32 -6.68
CA LYS A 256 -19.34 13.49 -5.73
C LYS A 256 -19.75 12.95 -4.37
N ILE A 257 -18.88 12.10 -3.81
CA ILE A 257 -18.99 11.68 -2.41
C ILE A 257 -17.95 12.43 -1.58
N LYS A 258 -18.33 12.76 -0.34
CA LYS A 258 -17.40 13.28 0.66
C LYS A 258 -16.67 12.09 1.29
N LEU A 259 -15.39 12.10 1.25
CA LEU A 259 -14.54 11.15 1.96
C LEU A 259 -14.56 11.43 3.47
#